data_d7200f3510850b9362c71ecdcbd0e71a
#
_entry.id   d7200f3510850b9362c71ecdcbd0e71a
#
_cell.length_a   1.000
_cell.length_b   1.000
_cell.length_c   1.000
_cell.angle_alpha   90.00
_cell.angle_beta   90.00
_cell.angle_gamma   90.00
#
_symmetry.space_group_name_H-M   'P 1'
#
loop_
_entity.id
_entity.type
_entity.pdbx_description
1 polymer ?
#
loop_
_entity_poly.entity_id
_entity_poly.type
_entity_poly.pdbx_seq_one_letter_code
_entity_poly.pdbx_strand_id
1 'polypeptide(L)'
;MSKRRSITIGEILPRDLPSLLVPGSKLALGYDVATTTKAKSNPSSISLIEQVGMTYFVRMILRWKSGDPSISKAILLALFMLLSPRRPIALVVDSSNEKYYAANVQQEFSHLVNVVLVASGESTIYLGEKMSYKVYLGNLLVNAMQDGRIILPDVEWVSKDFRLVKRSAGTFETDVDEAGNHGDTFDSTKLGLHGLTAGGGPAEAFATEVGNFRGGSDSGRILLNPYARQYEHRGGSLC
;
A
#
# COMPACT_ATOMS: atom_id res chain seq x y z
N MET A 1 22.39 -7.67 34.38
CA MET A 1 21.23 -6.80 34.04
C MET A 1 21.26 -6.51 32.56
N SER A 2 20.40 -7.15 31.78
CA SER A 2 20.30 -6.92 30.32
C SER A 2 19.71 -5.52 30.10
N LYS A 3 20.47 -4.62 29.44
CA LYS A 3 19.93 -3.32 28.98
C LYS A 3 18.79 -3.63 28.00
N ARG A 4 17.55 -3.41 28.40
CA ARG A 4 16.42 -3.38 27.48
C ARG A 4 16.76 -2.33 26.41
N ARG A 5 17.04 -2.78 25.17
CA ARG A 5 17.19 -1.88 24.04
C ARG A 5 15.84 -1.25 23.80
N SER A 6 15.73 0.06 23.97
CA SER A 6 14.52 0.79 23.59
C SER A 6 14.39 0.75 22.06
N ILE A 7 13.25 0.28 21.58
CA ILE A 7 12.89 0.33 20.16
C ILE A 7 12.27 1.69 19.93
N THR A 8 12.84 2.47 19.01
CA THR A 8 12.23 3.72 18.58
C THR A 8 11.20 3.41 17.50
N ILE A 9 9.94 3.73 17.73
CA ILE A 9 8.84 3.57 16.79
C ILE A 9 8.42 4.96 16.32
N GLY A 10 8.50 5.19 15.00
CA GLY A 10 7.81 6.32 14.37
C GLY A 10 6.41 5.84 14.00
N GLU A 11 5.37 6.52 14.50
CA GLU A 11 4.01 5.99 14.36
C GLU A 11 2.99 7.03 13.92
N ILE A 12 2.07 6.59 13.09
CA ILE A 12 0.73 7.14 12.91
C ILE A 12 -0.21 5.99 13.22
N LEU A 13 -0.56 5.83 14.47
CA LEU A 13 -1.50 4.83 14.96
C LEU A 13 -2.62 5.57 15.70
N PRO A 14 -3.77 5.79 15.05
CA PRO A 14 -4.93 6.38 15.72
C PRO A 14 -5.37 5.50 16.90
N ARG A 15 -5.68 6.12 18.04
CA ARG A 15 -6.10 5.39 19.26
C ARG A 15 -7.29 4.48 19.01
N ASP A 16 -8.23 4.94 18.16
CA ASP A 16 -9.46 4.22 17.81
C ASP A 16 -9.45 3.74 16.34
N LEU A 17 -8.30 3.22 15.87
CA LEU A 17 -8.15 2.77 14.49
C LEU A 17 -9.33 1.92 13.99
N PRO A 18 -9.85 0.91 14.72
CA PRO A 18 -10.97 0.12 14.25
C PRO A 18 -12.25 0.92 14.01
N SER A 19 -12.51 1.97 14.80
CA SER A 19 -13.70 2.82 14.68
C SER A 19 -13.62 3.81 13.51
N LEU A 20 -12.40 4.13 13.06
CA LEU A 20 -12.17 5.00 11.90
C LEU A 20 -12.36 4.29 10.57
N LEU A 21 -12.37 2.96 10.58
CA LEU A 21 -12.49 2.16 9.36
C LEU A 21 -13.95 2.07 8.92
N VAL A 22 -14.21 2.36 7.65
CA VAL A 22 -15.56 2.34 7.07
C VAL A 22 -16.10 0.91 6.99
N PRO A 23 -17.27 0.59 7.54
CA PRO A 23 -17.84 -0.76 7.45
C PRO A 23 -17.92 -1.27 6.01
N GLY A 24 -17.43 -2.50 5.78
CA GLY A 24 -17.44 -3.14 4.46
C GLY A 24 -16.31 -2.69 3.51
N SER A 25 -15.47 -1.73 3.89
CA SER A 25 -14.29 -1.35 3.11
C SER A 25 -13.27 -2.48 3.06
N LYS A 26 -12.44 -2.49 2.01
CA LYS A 26 -11.30 -3.41 1.87
C LYS A 26 -10.08 -2.83 2.56
N LEU A 27 -9.33 -3.70 3.23
CA LEU A 27 -8.09 -3.36 3.93
C LEU A 27 -6.93 -4.18 3.38
N ALA A 28 -5.76 -3.59 3.23
CA ALA A 28 -4.53 -4.32 2.99
C ALA A 28 -3.37 -3.73 3.79
N LEU A 29 -2.42 -4.59 4.16
CA LEU A 29 -1.18 -4.23 4.80
C LEU A 29 -0.03 -4.35 3.80
N GLY A 30 0.83 -3.35 3.76
CA GLY A 30 2.12 -3.41 3.06
C GLY A 30 3.25 -3.40 4.07
N TYR A 31 4.17 -4.33 3.95
CA TYR A 31 5.28 -4.50 4.87
C TYR A 31 6.62 -4.47 4.13
N ASP A 32 7.36 -3.39 4.34
CA ASP A 32 8.75 -3.25 3.94
C ASP A 32 9.65 -3.75 5.08
N VAL A 33 10.41 -4.82 4.80
CA VAL A 33 11.15 -5.57 5.80
C VAL A 33 12.58 -5.10 5.90
N ALA A 34 13.04 -4.77 7.12
CA ALA A 34 14.44 -4.56 7.43
C ALA A 34 14.81 -5.29 8.74
N THR A 35 15.80 -6.20 8.67
CA THR A 35 16.24 -7.00 9.84
C THR A 35 17.58 -6.52 10.40
N THR A 36 18.17 -5.48 9.84
CA THR A 36 19.48 -4.98 10.25
C THR A 36 19.36 -3.85 11.29
N THR A 37 20.27 -3.84 12.27
CA THR A 37 20.31 -2.84 13.36
C THR A 37 21.47 -1.86 13.24
N LYS A 38 22.19 -1.85 12.11
CA LYS A 38 23.26 -0.88 11.89
C LYS A 38 22.71 0.55 11.98
N ALA A 39 23.49 1.49 12.48
CA ALA A 39 23.04 2.87 12.68
C ALA A 39 22.42 3.52 11.41
N LYS A 40 22.95 3.16 10.25
CA LYS A 40 22.48 3.65 8.93
C LYS A 40 21.59 2.63 8.19
N SER A 41 21.06 1.61 8.86
CA SER A 41 20.14 0.66 8.20
C SER A 41 18.72 1.21 8.19
N ASN A 42 17.95 0.79 7.18
CA ASN A 42 16.54 1.11 7.05
C ASN A 42 15.75 0.57 8.24
N PRO A 43 14.73 1.28 8.71
CA PRO A 43 13.72 0.70 9.59
C PRO A 43 12.81 -0.25 8.81
N SER A 44 12.21 -1.22 9.49
CA SER A 44 11.01 -1.87 8.98
C SER A 44 9.84 -0.87 8.96
N SER A 45 8.98 -0.97 7.95
CA SER A 45 7.79 -0.12 7.84
C SER A 45 6.55 -0.94 7.49
N ILE A 46 5.42 -0.66 8.14
CA ILE A 46 4.10 -1.21 7.80
C ILE A 46 3.12 -0.07 7.58
N SER A 47 2.37 -0.13 6.47
CA SER A 47 1.25 0.74 6.18
C SER A 47 -0.06 -0.04 6.07
N LEU A 48 -1.13 0.46 6.71
CA LEU A 48 -2.50 -0.02 6.51
C LEU A 48 -3.21 0.89 5.52
N ILE A 49 -3.66 0.32 4.42
CA ILE A 49 -4.43 1.02 3.39
C ILE A 49 -5.88 0.54 3.43
N GLU A 50 -6.81 1.48 3.47
CA GLU A 50 -8.24 1.24 3.36
C GLU A 50 -8.74 1.74 2.01
N GLN A 51 -9.52 0.93 1.29
CA GLN A 51 -10.23 1.34 0.08
C GLN A 51 -11.69 1.63 0.40
N VAL A 52 -12.11 2.88 0.17
CA VAL A 52 -13.50 3.32 0.30
C VAL A 52 -13.94 3.87 -1.06
N GLY A 53 -14.77 3.12 -1.77
CA GLY A 53 -15.12 3.46 -3.16
C GLY A 53 -13.87 3.48 -4.06
N MET A 54 -13.62 4.62 -4.69
CA MET A 54 -12.46 4.84 -5.57
C MET A 54 -11.25 5.45 -4.87
N THR A 55 -11.36 5.74 -3.57
CA THR A 55 -10.33 6.44 -2.79
C THR A 55 -9.63 5.47 -1.84
N TYR A 56 -8.32 5.61 -1.75
CA TYR A 56 -7.46 4.88 -0.82
C TYR A 56 -7.05 5.80 0.33
N PHE A 57 -7.14 5.32 1.55
CA PHE A 57 -6.75 6.04 2.75
C PHE A 57 -5.62 5.30 3.44
N VAL A 58 -4.49 5.95 3.65
CA VAL A 58 -3.43 5.43 4.51
C VAL A 58 -3.82 5.71 5.96
N ARG A 59 -4.36 4.68 6.64
CA ARG A 59 -4.93 4.79 8.00
C ARG A 59 -3.92 4.65 9.10
N MET A 60 -2.82 3.96 8.82
CA MET A 60 -1.78 3.68 9.80
C MET A 60 -0.43 3.54 9.10
N ILE A 61 0.61 4.06 9.72
CA ILE A 61 2.01 3.79 9.38
C ILE A 61 2.77 3.52 10.67
N LEU A 62 3.47 2.40 10.73
CA LEU A 62 4.41 2.08 11.81
C LEU A 62 5.80 1.87 11.22
N ARG A 63 6.80 2.37 11.93
CA ARG A 63 8.20 2.27 11.54
C ARG A 63 9.06 1.94 12.77
N TRP A 64 9.88 0.90 12.68
CA TRP A 64 10.74 0.48 13.80
C TRP A 64 12.05 -0.12 13.32
N LYS A 65 13.07 -0.10 14.18
CA LYS A 65 14.34 -0.79 13.96
C LYS A 65 14.50 -1.95 14.95
N SER A 66 14.61 -3.16 14.45
CA SER A 66 14.91 -4.34 15.26
C SER A 66 15.62 -5.39 14.41
N GLY A 67 16.70 -5.98 14.95
CA GLY A 67 17.32 -7.17 14.39
C GLY A 67 16.73 -8.47 14.96
N ASP A 68 15.72 -8.35 15.85
CA ASP A 68 15.01 -9.50 16.41
C ASP A 68 13.71 -9.74 15.65
N PRO A 69 13.63 -10.84 14.86
CA PRO A 69 12.43 -11.17 14.10
C PRO A 69 11.18 -11.34 14.97
N SER A 70 11.33 -11.73 16.23
CA SER A 70 10.20 -11.95 17.14
C SER A 70 9.44 -10.67 17.43
N ILE A 71 10.12 -9.52 17.46
CA ILE A 71 9.51 -8.21 17.64
C ILE A 71 8.62 -7.84 16.48
N SER A 72 9.12 -7.99 15.26
CA SER A 72 8.33 -7.70 14.05
C SER A 72 7.11 -8.61 13.93
N LYS A 73 7.26 -9.89 14.30
CA LYS A 73 6.14 -10.84 14.37
C LYS A 73 5.11 -10.45 15.44
N ALA A 74 5.57 -10.02 16.63
CA ALA A 74 4.69 -9.54 17.67
C ALA A 74 3.90 -8.30 17.24
N ILE A 75 4.52 -7.37 16.49
CA ILE A 75 3.85 -6.19 15.92
C ILE A 75 2.77 -6.64 14.93
N LEU A 76 3.10 -7.54 13.99
CA LEU A 76 2.12 -8.07 13.03
C LEU A 76 0.94 -8.73 13.74
N LEU A 77 1.20 -9.60 14.72
CA LEU A 77 0.14 -10.27 15.48
C LEU A 77 -0.75 -9.27 16.22
N ALA A 78 -0.15 -8.28 16.89
CA ALA A 78 -0.89 -7.21 17.57
C ALA A 78 -1.78 -6.42 16.60
N LEU A 79 -1.31 -6.15 15.37
CA LEU A 79 -2.10 -5.49 14.32
C LEU A 79 -3.29 -6.35 13.88
N PHE A 80 -3.10 -7.66 13.65
CA PHE A 80 -4.21 -8.55 13.31
C PHE A 80 -5.24 -8.65 14.43
N MET A 81 -4.80 -8.67 15.69
CA MET A 81 -5.70 -8.64 16.85
C MET A 81 -6.46 -7.31 16.92
N LEU A 82 -5.79 -6.17 16.73
CA LEU A 82 -6.40 -4.85 16.73
C LEU A 82 -7.45 -4.70 15.62
N LEU A 83 -7.16 -5.25 14.43
CA LEU A 83 -8.05 -5.17 13.27
C LEU A 83 -9.19 -6.21 13.31
N SER A 84 -9.18 -7.16 14.24
CA SER A 84 -10.25 -8.16 14.37
C SER A 84 -11.58 -7.49 14.80
N PRO A 85 -12.74 -7.87 14.19
CA PRO A 85 -12.96 -8.93 13.20
C PRO A 85 -12.70 -8.51 11.74
N ARG A 86 -12.31 -7.27 11.48
CA ARG A 86 -12.08 -6.71 10.15
C ARG A 86 -10.70 -7.07 9.65
N ARG A 87 -10.58 -8.24 9.03
CA ARG A 87 -9.29 -8.73 8.54
C ARG A 87 -8.89 -8.02 7.24
N PRO A 88 -7.63 -7.63 7.08
CA PRO A 88 -7.08 -7.25 5.79
C PRO A 88 -7.25 -8.39 4.77
N ILE A 89 -7.52 -8.04 3.52
CA ILE A 89 -7.63 -9.02 2.42
C ILE A 89 -6.24 -9.53 1.99
N ALA A 90 -5.20 -8.73 2.20
CA ALA A 90 -3.82 -9.09 1.90
C ALA A 90 -2.82 -8.47 2.88
N LEU A 91 -1.71 -9.18 3.10
CA LEU A 91 -0.46 -8.68 3.64
C LEU A 91 0.59 -8.83 2.53
N VAL A 92 1.05 -7.73 1.95
CA VAL A 92 2.08 -7.73 0.92
C VAL A 92 3.43 -7.42 1.57
N VAL A 93 4.39 -8.32 1.39
CA VAL A 93 5.70 -8.27 2.06
C VAL A 93 6.81 -8.12 1.02
N ASP A 94 7.70 -7.16 1.20
CA ASP A 94 8.91 -7.09 0.40
C ASP A 94 9.85 -8.25 0.75
N SER A 95 10.16 -9.06 -0.25
CA SER A 95 11.08 -10.19 -0.15
C SER A 95 12.39 -9.96 -0.89
N SER A 96 12.68 -8.75 -1.33
CA SER A 96 13.85 -8.43 -2.17
C SER A 96 15.16 -8.78 -1.50
N ASN A 97 15.35 -8.37 -0.26
CA ASN A 97 16.58 -8.55 0.50
C ASN A 97 16.46 -9.62 1.60
N GLU A 98 15.28 -9.80 2.16
CA GLU A 98 15.01 -10.61 3.36
C GLU A 98 14.14 -11.83 3.04
N LYS A 99 14.51 -12.59 1.98
CA LYS A 99 13.71 -13.71 1.43
C LYS A 99 13.30 -14.75 2.48
N TYR A 100 14.24 -15.16 3.35
CA TYR A 100 13.96 -16.17 4.37
C TYR A 100 13.01 -15.66 5.44
N TYR A 101 13.18 -14.40 5.85
CA TYR A 101 12.28 -13.78 6.81
C TYR A 101 10.88 -13.61 6.21
N ALA A 102 10.78 -13.11 4.98
CA ALA A 102 9.51 -12.96 4.27
C ALA A 102 8.77 -14.32 4.11
N ALA A 103 9.49 -15.39 3.77
CA ALA A 103 8.93 -16.74 3.69
C ALA A 103 8.42 -17.23 5.06
N ASN A 104 9.13 -16.94 6.15
CA ASN A 104 8.67 -17.27 7.50
C ASN A 104 7.40 -16.49 7.87
N VAL A 105 7.32 -15.20 7.51
CA VAL A 105 6.10 -14.39 7.69
C VAL A 105 4.93 -15.01 6.92
N GLN A 106 5.16 -15.42 5.66
CA GLN A 106 4.13 -16.08 4.87
C GLN A 106 3.66 -17.39 5.52
N GLN A 107 4.57 -18.25 5.94
CA GLN A 107 4.23 -19.51 6.59
C GLN A 107 3.43 -19.30 7.88
N GLU A 108 3.81 -18.31 8.68
CA GLU A 108 3.19 -18.06 9.98
C GLU A 108 1.83 -17.38 9.89
N PHE A 109 1.65 -16.44 8.94
CA PHE A 109 0.44 -15.60 8.87
C PHE A 109 -0.56 -15.98 7.78
N SER A 110 -0.24 -16.94 6.88
CA SER A 110 -1.15 -17.32 5.78
C SER A 110 -2.49 -17.91 6.25
N HIS A 111 -2.60 -18.38 7.48
CA HIS A 111 -3.87 -18.81 8.07
C HIS A 111 -4.78 -17.63 8.53
N LEU A 112 -4.24 -16.43 8.66
CA LEU A 112 -4.96 -15.21 9.05
C LEU A 112 -5.31 -14.31 7.87
N VAL A 113 -4.44 -14.27 6.84
CA VAL A 113 -4.54 -13.33 5.72
C VAL A 113 -3.86 -13.92 4.49
N ASN A 114 -4.25 -13.49 3.29
CA ASN A 114 -3.49 -13.78 2.08
C ASN A 114 -2.15 -13.05 2.12
N VAL A 115 -1.03 -13.79 2.28
CA VAL A 115 0.32 -13.22 2.30
C VAL A 115 0.94 -13.32 0.92
N VAL A 116 1.24 -12.16 0.33
CA VAL A 116 1.84 -12.01 -1.00
C VAL A 116 3.28 -11.56 -0.84
N LEU A 117 4.23 -12.34 -1.36
CA LEU A 117 5.64 -11.95 -1.40
C LEU A 117 5.95 -11.25 -2.71
N VAL A 118 6.64 -10.12 -2.65
CA VAL A 118 7.04 -9.33 -3.82
C VAL A 118 8.54 -9.07 -3.76
N ALA A 119 9.26 -9.46 -4.81
CA ALA A 119 10.67 -9.11 -5.00
C ALA A 119 10.78 -8.00 -6.03
N SER A 120 11.32 -6.86 -5.64
CA SER A 120 11.42 -5.64 -6.46
C SER A 120 12.14 -5.85 -7.80
N GLY A 121 13.10 -6.81 -7.86
CA GLY A 121 13.84 -7.16 -9.07
C GLY A 121 13.12 -8.12 -10.01
N GLU A 122 12.04 -8.77 -9.58
CA GLU A 122 11.26 -9.66 -10.44
C GLU A 122 10.43 -8.86 -11.45
N SER A 123 10.06 -9.52 -12.56
CA SER A 123 9.27 -8.89 -13.62
C SER A 123 7.78 -9.19 -13.44
N THR A 124 6.96 -8.21 -13.77
CA THR A 124 5.51 -8.34 -13.92
C THR A 124 5.06 -7.78 -15.27
N ILE A 125 3.83 -8.07 -15.67
CA ILE A 125 3.20 -7.46 -16.84
C ILE A 125 2.13 -6.51 -16.35
N TYR A 126 2.22 -5.25 -16.76
CA TYR A 126 1.24 -4.22 -16.45
C TYR A 126 0.85 -3.46 -17.71
N LEU A 127 -0.45 -3.42 -18.00
CA LEU A 127 -1.01 -2.82 -19.25
C LEU A 127 -0.36 -3.36 -20.53
N GLY A 128 0.01 -4.65 -20.54
CA GLY A 128 0.67 -5.31 -21.68
C GLY A 128 2.19 -5.10 -21.75
N GLU A 129 2.76 -4.30 -20.88
CA GLU A 129 4.21 -4.04 -20.85
C GLU A 129 4.90 -4.84 -19.73
N LYS A 130 6.06 -5.41 -20.06
CA LYS A 130 6.91 -6.09 -19.07
C LYS A 130 7.77 -5.07 -18.34
N MET A 131 7.68 -5.04 -17.01
CA MET A 131 8.49 -4.17 -16.16
C MET A 131 8.88 -4.86 -14.86
N SER A 132 9.82 -4.29 -14.11
CA SER A 132 10.14 -4.79 -12.77
C SER A 132 9.03 -4.42 -11.78
N TYR A 133 8.86 -5.23 -10.72
CA TYR A 133 7.95 -4.89 -9.64
C TYR A 133 8.26 -3.53 -9.00
N LYS A 134 9.53 -3.16 -8.89
CA LYS A 134 9.94 -1.83 -8.41
C LYS A 134 9.29 -0.70 -9.21
N VAL A 135 9.33 -0.80 -10.53
CA VAL A 135 8.76 0.21 -11.44
C VAL A 135 7.23 0.17 -11.39
N TYR A 136 6.65 -1.01 -11.47
CA TYR A 136 5.21 -1.22 -11.41
C TYR A 136 4.59 -0.63 -10.13
N LEU A 137 5.09 -1.02 -8.96
CA LEU A 137 4.55 -0.57 -7.67
C LEU A 137 4.76 0.93 -7.45
N GLY A 138 5.91 1.46 -7.86
CA GLY A 138 6.18 2.89 -7.79
C GLY A 138 5.22 3.69 -8.68
N ASN A 139 5.00 3.24 -9.92
CA ASN A 139 4.02 3.86 -10.82
C ASN A 139 2.59 3.77 -10.27
N LEU A 140 2.19 2.61 -9.71
CA LEU A 140 0.88 2.43 -9.09
C LEU A 140 0.60 3.49 -8.02
N LEU A 141 1.55 3.71 -7.11
CA LEU A 141 1.41 4.70 -6.04
C LEU A 141 1.44 6.12 -6.58
N VAL A 142 2.39 6.46 -7.45
CA VAL A 142 2.51 7.81 -8.03
C VAL A 142 1.27 8.17 -8.84
N ASN A 143 0.73 7.25 -9.65
CA ASN A 143 -0.50 7.48 -10.39
C ASN A 143 -1.69 7.72 -9.45
N ALA A 144 -1.82 6.94 -8.36
CA ALA A 144 -2.87 7.15 -7.36
C ALA A 144 -2.75 8.51 -6.66
N MET A 145 -1.52 9.01 -6.45
CA MET A 145 -1.27 10.35 -5.90
C MET A 145 -1.64 11.45 -6.91
N GLN A 146 -1.22 11.31 -8.16
CA GLN A 146 -1.49 12.28 -9.23
C GLN A 146 -2.98 12.39 -9.54
N ASP A 147 -3.70 11.27 -9.49
CA ASP A 147 -5.15 11.21 -9.69
C ASP A 147 -5.93 11.70 -8.45
N GLY A 148 -5.27 12.07 -7.36
CA GLY A 148 -5.93 12.44 -6.10
C GLY A 148 -6.71 11.29 -5.45
N ARG A 149 -6.39 10.04 -5.80
CA ARG A 149 -7.11 8.85 -5.31
C ARG A 149 -6.53 8.26 -4.03
N ILE A 150 -5.36 8.71 -3.57
CA ILE A 150 -4.79 8.29 -2.30
C ILE A 150 -4.63 9.47 -1.35
N ILE A 151 -5.07 9.28 -0.11
CA ILE A 151 -4.96 10.27 0.96
C ILE A 151 -3.94 9.76 1.97
N LEU A 152 -2.86 10.53 2.11
CA LEU A 152 -1.79 10.30 3.07
C LEU A 152 -2.09 11.05 4.37
N PRO A 153 -1.57 10.59 5.52
CA PRO A 153 -1.60 11.37 6.75
C PRO A 153 -0.87 12.70 6.57
N ASP A 154 -1.47 13.80 7.01
CA ASP A 154 -0.86 15.12 6.99
C ASP A 154 0.13 15.26 8.17
N VAL A 155 1.27 14.59 8.02
CA VAL A 155 2.34 14.57 9.01
C VAL A 155 3.68 14.79 8.34
N GLU A 156 4.44 15.73 8.86
CA GLU A 156 5.67 16.24 8.24
C GLU A 156 6.70 15.13 7.95
N TRP A 157 6.93 14.20 8.90
CA TRP A 157 7.92 13.15 8.71
C TRP A 157 7.53 12.16 7.59
N VAL A 158 6.22 11.91 7.38
CA VAL A 158 5.73 11.09 6.24
C VAL A 158 6.02 11.80 4.94
N SER A 159 5.66 13.08 4.85
CA SER A 159 5.91 13.89 3.66
C SER A 159 7.42 13.99 3.33
N LYS A 160 8.27 14.10 4.35
CA LYS A 160 9.74 14.10 4.17
C LYS A 160 10.23 12.75 3.63
N ASP A 161 9.77 11.65 4.21
CA ASP A 161 10.17 10.30 3.81
C ASP A 161 9.73 9.98 2.36
N PHE A 162 8.52 10.36 1.97
CA PHE A 162 8.04 10.21 0.59
C PHE A 162 8.88 11.02 -0.42
N ARG A 163 9.39 12.20 -0.05
CA ARG A 163 10.22 13.05 -0.94
C ARG A 163 11.61 12.48 -1.19
N LEU A 164 12.06 11.51 -0.40
CA LEU A 164 13.33 10.81 -0.64
C LEU A 164 13.27 9.93 -1.88
N VAL A 165 12.06 9.50 -2.29
CA VAL A 165 11.88 8.67 -3.47
C VAL A 165 11.70 9.55 -4.71
N LYS A 166 12.57 9.38 -5.70
CA LYS A 166 12.58 10.14 -6.95
C LYS A 166 12.42 9.20 -8.14
N ARG A 167 11.73 9.67 -9.17
CA ARG A 167 11.70 8.98 -10.45
C ARG A 167 12.87 9.45 -11.30
N SER A 168 13.76 8.52 -11.68
CA SER A 168 14.95 8.78 -12.47
C SER A 168 15.10 7.72 -13.56
N ALA A 169 15.32 8.13 -14.80
CA ALA A 169 15.55 7.23 -15.95
C ALA A 169 14.55 6.06 -16.07
N GLY A 170 13.27 6.32 -15.77
CA GLY A 170 12.20 5.31 -15.87
C GLY A 170 12.11 4.34 -14.69
N THR A 171 12.93 4.52 -13.67
CA THR A 171 12.90 3.74 -12.42
C THR A 171 12.71 4.65 -11.20
N PHE A 172 12.65 4.05 -10.01
CA PHE A 172 12.60 4.78 -8.75
C PHE A 172 13.93 4.64 -8.01
N GLU A 173 14.49 5.77 -7.63
CA GLU A 173 15.70 5.87 -6.82
C GLU A 173 15.36 6.50 -5.48
N THR A 174 16.08 6.11 -4.45
CA THR A 174 15.83 6.59 -3.09
C THR A 174 17.08 7.29 -2.58
N ASP A 175 16.91 8.55 -2.18
CA ASP A 175 17.93 9.28 -1.43
C ASP A 175 17.93 8.83 0.03
N VAL A 176 18.99 9.17 0.74
CA VAL A 176 19.13 8.92 2.17
C VAL A 176 19.19 10.28 2.88
N ASP A 177 18.36 10.48 3.89
CA ASP A 177 18.44 11.67 4.71
C ASP A 177 19.52 11.57 5.79
N GLU A 178 19.78 12.67 6.51
CA GLU A 178 20.79 12.73 7.58
C GLU A 178 20.51 11.73 8.72
N ALA A 179 19.26 11.36 8.93
CA ALA A 179 18.84 10.39 9.94
C ALA A 179 18.92 8.93 9.44
N GLY A 180 19.28 8.72 8.16
CA GLY A 180 19.36 7.41 7.55
C GLY A 180 18.02 6.82 7.11
N ASN A 181 17.00 7.66 6.87
CA ASN A 181 15.73 7.23 6.28
C ASN A 181 15.86 7.10 4.76
N HIS A 182 15.12 6.17 4.17
CA HIS A 182 15.26 5.77 2.77
C HIS A 182 13.91 5.69 2.03
N GLY A 183 12.87 6.38 2.46
CA GLY A 183 11.55 6.29 1.84
C GLY A 183 10.80 4.99 2.21
N ASP A 184 11.09 4.41 3.36
CA ASP A 184 10.49 3.14 3.81
C ASP A 184 8.96 3.22 3.93
N THR A 185 8.42 4.42 4.22
CA THR A 185 6.96 4.62 4.27
C THR A 185 6.33 4.66 2.87
N PHE A 186 7.05 5.16 1.87
CA PHE A 186 6.64 5.05 0.47
C PHE A 186 6.61 3.57 0.06
N ASP A 187 7.64 2.81 0.43
CA ASP A 187 7.76 1.40 0.08
C ASP A 187 6.67 0.55 0.73
N SER A 188 6.39 0.71 2.02
CA SER A 188 5.27 0.00 2.66
C SER A 188 3.91 0.44 2.11
N THR A 189 3.74 1.72 1.74
CA THR A 189 2.48 2.22 1.18
C THR A 189 2.19 1.65 -0.21
N LYS A 190 3.20 1.60 -1.12
CA LYS A 190 3.00 0.99 -2.45
C LYS A 190 2.65 -0.50 -2.39
N LEU A 191 3.25 -1.23 -1.43
CA LEU A 191 2.94 -2.65 -1.19
C LEU A 191 1.49 -2.82 -0.69
N GLY A 192 1.04 -2.00 0.28
CA GLY A 192 -0.33 -2.05 0.76
C GLY A 192 -1.35 -1.70 -0.33
N LEU A 193 -1.05 -0.70 -1.17
CA LEU A 193 -1.88 -0.35 -2.33
C LEU A 193 -1.95 -1.50 -3.32
N HIS A 194 -0.84 -2.20 -3.59
CA HIS A 194 -0.82 -3.39 -4.43
C HIS A 194 -1.74 -4.48 -3.89
N GLY A 195 -1.77 -4.71 -2.58
CA GLY A 195 -2.65 -5.69 -1.94
C GLY A 195 -4.14 -5.43 -2.18
N LEU A 196 -4.54 -4.17 -2.43
CA LEU A 196 -5.92 -3.80 -2.79
C LEU A 196 -6.21 -3.92 -4.29
N THR A 197 -5.18 -3.80 -5.14
CA THR A 197 -5.33 -3.73 -6.61
C THR A 197 -5.04 -5.04 -7.32
N ALA A 198 -4.22 -5.93 -6.75
CA ALA A 198 -3.79 -7.20 -7.35
C ALA A 198 -4.94 -8.20 -7.62
N GLY A 199 -6.12 -7.95 -7.09
CA GLY A 199 -7.33 -8.76 -7.33
C GLY A 199 -8.25 -8.21 -8.43
N GLY A 200 -7.78 -7.36 -9.33
CA GLY A 200 -8.61 -6.71 -10.36
C GLY A 200 -9.39 -5.54 -9.75
N GLY A 201 -8.67 -4.52 -9.30
CA GLY A 201 -9.30 -3.28 -8.82
C GLY A 201 -10.05 -2.55 -9.93
N PRO A 202 -11.06 -1.70 -9.60
CA PRO A 202 -11.94 -1.06 -10.58
C PRO A 202 -11.22 -0.24 -11.66
N ALA A 203 -9.96 0.16 -11.46
CA ALA A 203 -9.18 0.91 -12.44
C ALA A 203 -8.74 0.08 -13.66
N GLU A 204 -8.61 -1.25 -13.54
CA GLU A 204 -8.24 -2.13 -14.65
C GLU A 204 -9.46 -2.57 -15.47
N ALA A 205 -10.63 -2.72 -14.85
CA ALA A 205 -11.87 -3.09 -15.52
C ALA A 205 -12.38 -2.00 -16.48
N PHE A 206 -12.19 -0.71 -16.14
CA PHE A 206 -12.61 0.38 -17.02
C PHE A 206 -11.76 0.55 -18.27
N ALA A 207 -10.48 0.23 -18.23
CA ALA A 207 -9.59 0.37 -19.39
C ALA A 207 -9.82 -0.72 -20.46
N THR A 208 -10.30 -1.91 -20.05
CA THR A 208 -10.53 -3.04 -20.97
C THR A 208 -11.86 -2.93 -21.72
N GLU A 209 -12.89 -2.30 -21.13
CA GLU A 209 -14.19 -2.16 -21.79
C GLU A 209 -14.24 -1.05 -22.86
N VAL A 210 -13.40 -0.03 -22.74
CA VAL A 210 -13.34 1.08 -23.73
C VAL A 210 -12.61 0.68 -25.02
N GLY A 211 -11.78 -0.38 -24.98
CA GLY A 211 -11.00 -0.84 -26.14
C GLY A 211 -11.75 -1.71 -27.16
N ASN A 212 -12.91 -2.26 -26.85
CA ASN A 212 -13.60 -3.27 -27.66
C ASN A 212 -14.88 -2.79 -28.39
N PHE A 213 -15.20 -1.49 -28.37
CA PHE A 213 -16.31 -0.97 -29.17
C PHE A 213 -15.83 -0.58 -30.58
N ARG A 214 -15.50 -1.56 -31.40
CA ARG A 214 -15.50 -1.42 -32.86
C ARG A 214 -16.50 -2.41 -33.48
N GLY A 215 -17.64 -1.85 -33.86
CA GLY A 215 -18.43 -2.33 -34.97
C GLY A 215 -19.26 -3.60 -34.77
N GLY A 216 -20.49 -3.43 -34.40
CA GLY A 216 -21.55 -4.39 -34.55
C GLY A 216 -22.89 -3.70 -34.25
N SER A 217 -23.66 -3.41 -35.28
CA SER A 217 -25.04 -2.96 -35.15
C SER A 217 -25.85 -4.09 -34.53
N ASP A 218 -26.20 -3.96 -33.27
CA ASP A 218 -27.48 -4.49 -32.80
C ASP A 218 -27.90 -3.86 -31.47
N SER A 219 -29.18 -3.65 -31.31
CA SER A 219 -29.89 -2.95 -30.27
C SER A 219 -29.76 -3.65 -28.90
N GLY A 220 -28.67 -3.41 -28.17
CA GLY A 220 -28.44 -3.91 -26.83
C GLY A 220 -28.45 -2.79 -25.79
N ARG A 221 -29.34 -2.88 -24.82
CA ARG A 221 -29.54 -1.94 -23.72
C ARG A 221 -28.21 -1.57 -23.06
N ILE A 222 -27.85 -0.29 -23.12
CA ILE A 222 -26.78 0.30 -22.30
C ILE A 222 -27.27 0.25 -20.84
N LEU A 223 -26.66 -0.61 -20.03
CA LEU A 223 -26.80 -0.55 -18.57
C LEU A 223 -26.00 0.65 -18.07
N LEU A 224 -26.65 1.80 -17.99
CA LEU A 224 -26.10 2.98 -17.35
C LEU A 224 -25.89 2.69 -15.86
N ASN A 225 -24.69 2.98 -15.37
CA ASN A 225 -24.34 2.92 -13.97
C ASN A 225 -25.36 3.73 -13.13
N PRO A 226 -26.11 3.12 -12.20
CA PRO A 226 -27.15 3.82 -11.45
C PRO A 226 -26.62 4.95 -10.54
N TYR A 227 -25.31 5.05 -10.33
CA TYR A 227 -24.69 6.11 -9.53
C TYR A 227 -24.24 7.34 -10.33
N ALA A 228 -24.28 7.31 -11.65
CA ALA A 228 -23.91 8.47 -12.49
C ALA A 228 -24.96 9.62 -12.45
N ARG A 229 -26.18 9.36 -11.98
CA ARG A 229 -27.25 10.36 -11.96
C ARG A 229 -27.23 11.34 -10.78
N GLN A 230 -26.33 11.19 -9.81
CA GLN A 230 -26.32 12.08 -8.62
C GLN A 230 -25.50 13.36 -8.77
N TYR A 231 -24.78 13.55 -9.86
CA TYR A 231 -23.91 14.73 -10.05
C TYR A 231 -24.38 15.75 -11.09
N GLU A 232 -25.48 15.51 -11.81
CA GLU A 232 -25.94 16.44 -12.86
C GLU A 232 -26.96 17.51 -12.41
N HIS A 233 -27.33 17.59 -11.14
CA HIS A 233 -28.28 18.59 -10.64
C HIS A 233 -27.72 19.51 -9.56
N ARG A 234 -26.65 20.25 -9.86
CA ARG A 234 -26.32 21.50 -9.16
C ARG A 234 -25.61 22.49 -10.08
N GLY A 235 -26.23 22.82 -11.18
CA GLY A 235 -25.93 24.00 -11.98
C GLY A 235 -27.14 24.94 -11.94
N GLY A 236 -27.40 25.55 -10.80
CA GLY A 236 -28.39 26.60 -10.64
C GLY A 236 -27.87 27.91 -11.19
N SER A 237 -28.54 28.39 -12.23
CA SER A 237 -28.48 29.74 -12.79
C SER A 237 -28.44 30.80 -11.70
N LEU A 238 -27.46 31.71 -11.80
CA LEU A 238 -27.56 33.04 -11.20
C LEU A 238 -27.67 34.04 -12.35
N CYS A 239 -28.87 34.62 -12.47
CA CYS A 239 -29.03 35.93 -13.05
C CYS A 239 -28.48 37.01 -12.10
#